data_ce0ad69b876545d94fb0c3efbf42a9a9
#
_entry.id   ce0ad69b876545d94fb0c3efbf42a9a9
#
_cell.length_a   1.000
_cell.length_b   1.000
_cell.length_c   1.000
_cell.angle_alpha   90.00
_cell.angle_beta   90.00
_cell.angle_gamma   90.00
#
_symmetry.space_group_name_H-M   'P 1'
#
loop_
_entity.id
_entity.type
_entity.pdbx_description
1 polymer ?
#
loop_
_entity_poly.entity_id
_entity_poly.type
_entity_poly.pdbx_seq_one_letter_code
_entity_poly.pdbx_strand_id
1 'polypeptide(L)'
;LKVVEDLGLKEPEFEFSDKVSFINATSRCVAYLNWTTDRSKRVPISIVIAMAGIESAWGTSRFATEGNALFGVRTWSLKTVPHMKAMGNPDANWGVKKYSSKCDSIKDMIRILNTHPAYEKFRLYREDQLLAGKWNYKKLLSGMTAWSTNPDYQKIILQTIVDNKLP
;
A
#
# COMPACT_ATOMS: atom_id res chain seq x y z
N LEU A 1 16.91 -6.62 7.61
CA LEU A 1 17.31 -7.52 6.51
C LEU A 1 18.13 -8.69 7.03
N LYS A 2 19.13 -8.45 7.89
CA LYS A 2 19.94 -9.52 8.45
C LYS A 2 19.11 -10.55 9.25
N VAL A 3 18.14 -10.11 10.03
CA VAL A 3 17.23 -11.00 10.77
C VAL A 3 16.43 -11.89 9.81
N VAL A 4 15.97 -11.33 8.70
CA VAL A 4 15.23 -12.08 7.68
C VAL A 4 16.14 -13.13 7.04
N GLU A 5 17.37 -12.77 6.70
CA GLU A 5 18.36 -13.68 6.14
C GLU A 5 18.73 -14.79 7.14
N ASP A 6 19.00 -14.44 8.40
CA ASP A 6 19.36 -15.37 9.46
C ASP A 6 18.26 -16.39 9.75
N LEU A 7 16.98 -16.02 9.58
CA LEU A 7 15.84 -16.90 9.74
C LEU A 7 15.47 -17.65 8.44
N GLY A 8 16.18 -17.39 7.33
CA GLY A 8 15.89 -18.00 6.04
C GLY A 8 14.57 -17.54 5.43
N LEU A 9 14.06 -16.40 5.86
CA LEU A 9 12.81 -15.85 5.33
C LEU A 9 13.05 -15.26 3.94
N LYS A 10 12.10 -15.50 3.05
CA LYS A 10 12.11 -14.96 1.68
C LYS A 10 10.84 -14.18 1.43
N GLU A 11 10.94 -13.18 0.55
CA GLU A 11 9.75 -12.48 0.08
C GLU A 11 8.77 -13.50 -0.49
N PRO A 12 7.50 -13.52 0.00
CA PRO A 12 6.50 -14.45 -0.53
C PRO A 12 6.16 -14.12 -1.98
N GLU A 13 5.89 -15.14 -2.77
CA GLU A 13 5.34 -14.96 -4.10
C GLU A 13 3.91 -14.41 -3.98
N PHE A 14 3.59 -13.42 -4.81
CA PHE A 14 2.28 -12.80 -4.82
C PHE A 14 1.40 -13.49 -5.86
N GLU A 15 0.85 -14.64 -5.48
CA GLU A 15 -0.02 -15.45 -6.34
C GLU A 15 -1.47 -15.28 -5.93
N PHE A 16 -2.33 -15.00 -6.90
CA PHE A 16 -3.76 -14.87 -6.67
C PHE A 16 -4.54 -15.16 -7.96
N SER A 17 -5.78 -15.59 -7.80
CA SER A 17 -6.71 -15.87 -8.89
C SER A 17 -8.06 -15.17 -8.71
N ASP A 18 -8.35 -14.71 -7.50
CA ASP A 18 -9.59 -14.04 -7.12
C ASP A 18 -9.33 -13.05 -5.98
N LYS A 19 -10.40 -12.39 -5.54
CA LYS A 19 -10.34 -11.40 -4.46
C LYS A 19 -9.83 -11.99 -3.14
N VAL A 20 -10.29 -13.17 -2.77
CA VAL A 20 -9.89 -13.83 -1.52
C VAL A 20 -8.40 -14.14 -1.54
N SER A 21 -7.90 -14.73 -2.61
CA SER A 21 -6.47 -15.02 -2.74
C SER A 21 -5.62 -13.77 -2.86
N PHE A 22 -6.14 -12.70 -3.47
CA PHE A 22 -5.47 -11.38 -3.47
C PHE A 22 -5.32 -10.85 -2.04
N ILE A 23 -6.38 -10.91 -1.23
CA ILE A 23 -6.33 -10.49 0.16
C ILE A 23 -5.27 -11.31 0.92
N ASN A 24 -5.25 -12.61 0.74
CA ASN A 24 -4.29 -13.50 1.39
C ASN A 24 -2.85 -13.20 0.95
N ALA A 25 -2.62 -12.96 -0.33
CA ALA A 25 -1.30 -12.63 -0.86
C ALA A 25 -0.80 -11.30 -0.30
N THR A 26 -1.66 -10.28 -0.25
CA THR A 26 -1.34 -8.99 0.35
C THR A 26 -1.00 -9.15 1.83
N SER A 27 -1.81 -9.92 2.55
CA SER A 27 -1.61 -10.19 3.98
C SER A 27 -0.25 -10.86 4.25
N ARG A 28 0.12 -11.86 3.46
CA ARG A 28 1.43 -12.53 3.58
C ARG A 28 2.59 -11.58 3.32
N CYS A 29 2.45 -10.70 2.34
CA CYS A 29 3.48 -9.70 2.06
C CYS A 29 3.66 -8.73 3.23
N VAL A 30 2.57 -8.20 3.79
CA VAL A 30 2.63 -7.30 4.94
C VAL A 30 3.27 -8.00 6.14
N ALA A 31 2.90 -9.25 6.41
CA ALA A 31 3.50 -10.03 7.50
C ALA A 31 5.01 -10.19 7.31
N TYR A 32 5.45 -10.48 6.09
CA TYR A 32 6.88 -10.56 5.75
C TYR A 32 7.60 -9.23 5.99
N LEU A 33 7.04 -8.13 5.52
CA LEU A 33 7.64 -6.80 5.68
C LEU A 33 7.70 -6.38 7.15
N ASN A 34 6.73 -6.79 7.96
CA ASN A 34 6.69 -6.45 9.37
C ASN A 34 7.84 -7.09 10.19
N TRP A 35 8.49 -8.13 9.69
CA TRP A 35 9.68 -8.70 10.34
C TRP A 35 10.83 -7.68 10.44
N THR A 36 10.93 -6.77 9.48
CA THR A 36 11.99 -5.76 9.45
C THR A 36 11.46 -4.33 9.58
N THR A 37 10.16 -4.17 9.82
CA THR A 37 9.54 -2.87 10.03
C THR A 37 9.26 -2.67 11.51
N ASP A 38 9.87 -1.63 12.09
CA ASP A 38 9.62 -1.25 13.46
C ASP A 38 8.12 -1.03 13.70
N ARG A 39 7.63 -1.46 14.86
CA ARG A 39 6.19 -1.36 15.20
C ARG A 39 5.64 0.06 15.00
N SER A 40 6.42 1.06 15.36
CA SER A 40 6.05 2.48 15.21
C SER A 40 5.89 2.93 13.75
N LYS A 41 6.40 2.15 12.80
CA LYS A 41 6.41 2.45 11.36
C LYS A 41 5.51 1.55 10.54
N ARG A 42 4.79 0.63 11.18
CA ARG A 42 3.86 -0.27 10.49
C ARG A 42 2.58 0.45 10.12
N VAL A 43 1.98 0.01 9.02
CA VAL A 43 0.64 0.43 8.61
C VAL A 43 -0.32 -0.71 8.94
N PRO A 44 -1.49 -0.46 9.55
CA PRO A 44 -2.44 -1.52 9.83
C PRO A 44 -2.76 -2.34 8.60
N ILE A 45 -2.73 -3.66 8.74
CA ILE A 45 -2.88 -4.59 7.62
C ILE A 45 -4.21 -4.39 6.89
N SER A 46 -5.29 -4.10 7.61
CA SER A 46 -6.60 -3.85 7.00
C SER A 46 -6.58 -2.65 6.06
N ILE A 47 -5.87 -1.59 6.42
CA ILE A 47 -5.72 -0.40 5.57
C ILE A 47 -4.92 -0.74 4.32
N VAL A 48 -3.80 -1.47 4.46
CA VAL A 48 -2.98 -1.87 3.31
C VAL A 48 -3.80 -2.71 2.33
N ILE A 49 -4.51 -3.72 2.82
CA ILE A 49 -5.32 -4.61 1.98
C ILE A 49 -6.43 -3.83 1.27
N ALA A 50 -7.18 -3.01 2.00
CA ALA A 50 -8.28 -2.23 1.43
C ALA A 50 -7.80 -1.26 0.36
N MET A 51 -6.72 -0.54 0.62
CA MET A 51 -6.14 0.39 -0.36
C MET A 51 -5.62 -0.34 -1.59
N ALA A 52 -4.86 -1.42 -1.39
CA ALA A 52 -4.35 -2.23 -2.50
C ALA A 52 -5.49 -2.76 -3.37
N GLY A 53 -6.55 -3.26 -2.76
CA GLY A 53 -7.71 -3.79 -3.46
C GLY A 53 -8.44 -2.73 -4.28
N ILE A 54 -8.73 -1.59 -3.68
CA ILE A 54 -9.46 -0.50 -4.34
C ILE A 54 -8.61 0.13 -5.46
N GLU A 55 -7.34 0.43 -5.18
CA GLU A 55 -6.46 1.12 -6.14
C GLU A 55 -6.08 0.24 -7.34
N SER A 56 -6.04 -1.07 -7.18
CA SER A 56 -5.60 -2.01 -8.23
C SER A 56 -6.73 -2.84 -8.83
N ALA A 57 -7.99 -2.56 -8.47
CA ALA A 57 -9.13 -3.42 -8.80
C ALA A 57 -8.85 -4.90 -8.42
N TRP A 58 -8.44 -5.10 -7.18
CA TRP A 58 -8.06 -6.40 -6.61
C TRP A 58 -7.00 -7.13 -7.44
N GLY A 59 -6.01 -6.36 -7.91
CA GLY A 59 -4.88 -6.87 -8.66
C GLY A 59 -5.11 -7.06 -10.16
N THR A 60 -6.26 -6.65 -10.68
CA THR A 60 -6.63 -6.88 -12.09
C THR A 60 -6.35 -5.71 -13.02
N SER A 61 -6.05 -4.53 -12.50
CA SER A 61 -5.76 -3.36 -13.33
C SER A 61 -4.51 -3.56 -14.20
N ARG A 62 -4.41 -2.80 -15.28
CA ARG A 62 -3.23 -2.82 -16.15
C ARG A 62 -1.94 -2.50 -15.39
N PHE A 63 -1.97 -1.50 -14.51
CA PHE A 63 -0.81 -1.14 -13.71
C PHE A 63 -0.39 -2.27 -12.77
N ALA A 64 -1.34 -3.00 -12.19
CA ALA A 64 -1.05 -4.14 -11.33
C ALA A 64 -0.50 -5.33 -12.11
N THR A 65 -1.12 -5.67 -13.25
CA THR A 65 -0.76 -6.85 -14.03
C THR A 65 0.55 -6.67 -14.80
N GLU A 66 0.78 -5.49 -15.38
CA GLU A 66 1.96 -5.22 -16.20
C GLU A 66 3.11 -4.57 -15.43
N GLY A 67 2.80 -3.84 -14.34
CA GLY A 67 3.80 -3.07 -13.59
C GLY A 67 3.92 -3.42 -12.13
N ASN A 68 3.20 -4.41 -11.63
CA ASN A 68 3.17 -4.76 -10.20
C ASN A 68 2.81 -3.60 -9.28
N ALA A 69 2.12 -2.58 -9.81
CA ALA A 69 1.77 -1.36 -9.10
C ALA A 69 0.38 -1.48 -8.49
N LEU A 70 0.30 -1.55 -7.15
CA LEU A 70 -0.96 -1.75 -6.45
C LEU A 70 -1.59 -0.45 -5.95
N PHE A 71 -0.88 0.68 -5.95
CA PHE A 71 -1.32 1.92 -5.29
C PHE A 71 -1.30 3.16 -6.19
N GLY A 72 -1.00 3.00 -7.46
CA GLY A 72 -0.96 4.11 -8.40
C GLY A 72 0.07 5.20 -8.08
N VAL A 73 1.18 4.84 -7.46
CA VAL A 73 2.22 5.79 -7.08
C VAL A 73 2.84 6.41 -8.32
N ARG A 74 2.88 7.74 -8.38
CA ARG A 74 3.42 8.49 -9.51
C ARG A 74 4.89 8.82 -9.34
N THR A 75 5.58 8.94 -10.47
CA THR A 75 6.94 9.49 -10.54
C THR A 75 7.04 10.50 -11.66
N TRP A 76 7.83 11.54 -11.43
CA TRP A 76 8.20 12.54 -12.43
C TRP A 76 9.65 12.34 -12.92
N SER A 77 10.36 11.37 -12.32
CA SER A 77 11.74 11.00 -12.69
C SER A 77 11.73 9.97 -13.82
N LEU A 78 11.20 10.36 -14.98
CA LEU A 78 10.93 9.46 -16.10
C LEU A 78 12.20 8.83 -16.71
N LYS A 79 13.35 9.45 -16.53
CA LYS A 79 14.62 8.94 -17.07
C LYS A 79 15.25 7.85 -16.21
N THR A 80 14.94 7.82 -14.91
CA THR A 80 15.65 6.98 -13.94
C THR A 80 14.75 5.98 -13.21
N VAL A 81 13.43 6.23 -13.17
CA VAL A 81 12.48 5.37 -12.46
C VAL A 81 11.63 4.60 -13.46
N PRO A 82 11.62 3.26 -13.40
CA PRO A 82 10.72 2.46 -14.23
C PRO A 82 9.27 2.86 -13.99
N HIS A 83 8.51 3.04 -15.08
CA HIS A 83 7.15 3.54 -14.99
C HIS A 83 6.30 3.10 -16.19
N MET A 84 4.99 3.29 -16.04
CA MET A 84 4.00 3.10 -17.11
C MET A 84 3.24 4.41 -17.30
N LYS A 85 2.91 4.72 -18.53
CA LYS A 85 2.02 5.86 -18.85
C LYS A 85 0.56 5.45 -18.70
N ALA A 86 -0.27 6.41 -18.26
CA ALA A 86 -1.71 6.23 -18.29
C ALA A 86 -2.21 6.17 -19.74
N MET A 87 -3.18 5.30 -20.02
CA MET A 87 -3.81 5.22 -21.33
C MET A 87 -4.51 6.55 -21.64
N GLY A 88 -4.33 7.04 -22.87
CA GLY A 88 -4.87 8.33 -23.29
C GLY A 88 -4.06 9.56 -22.86
N ASN A 89 -2.95 9.38 -22.12
CA ASN A 89 -2.09 10.49 -21.72
C ASN A 89 -0.59 10.11 -21.84
N PRO A 90 -0.14 9.69 -23.04
CA PRO A 90 1.24 9.21 -23.23
C PRO A 90 2.29 10.32 -23.09
N ASP A 91 1.91 11.59 -23.26
CA ASP A 91 2.81 12.75 -23.22
C ASP A 91 2.85 13.43 -21.85
N ALA A 92 2.19 12.85 -20.85
CA ALA A 92 2.25 13.37 -19.48
C ALA A 92 3.70 13.41 -18.96
N ASN A 93 4.03 14.42 -18.17
CA ASN A 93 5.35 14.55 -17.54
C ASN A 93 5.52 13.64 -16.30
N TRP A 94 4.61 12.72 -16.09
CA TRP A 94 4.63 11.75 -15.00
C TRP A 94 4.25 10.35 -15.51
N GLY A 95 4.55 9.35 -14.73
CA GLY A 95 4.12 7.99 -14.96
C GLY A 95 3.80 7.29 -13.64
N VAL A 96 3.15 6.13 -13.72
CA VAL A 96 2.92 5.26 -12.57
C VAL A 96 4.15 4.37 -12.40
N LYS A 97 4.73 4.34 -11.20
CA LYS A 97 5.93 3.54 -10.92
C LYS A 97 5.66 2.06 -11.16
N LYS A 98 6.62 1.39 -11.81
CA LYS A 98 6.68 -0.06 -11.94
C LYS A 98 7.57 -0.64 -10.85
N TYR A 99 7.28 -1.86 -10.44
CA TYR A 99 8.03 -2.57 -9.40
C TYR A 99 8.43 -3.96 -9.88
N SER A 100 9.49 -4.50 -9.29
CA SER A 100 9.94 -5.88 -9.57
C SER A 100 8.98 -6.93 -9.03
N SER A 101 8.21 -6.58 -7.97
CA SER A 101 7.19 -7.44 -7.39
C SER A 101 6.06 -6.59 -6.82
N LYS A 102 4.89 -7.20 -6.62
CA LYS A 102 3.78 -6.53 -5.95
C LYS A 102 4.10 -6.23 -4.49
N CYS A 103 4.89 -7.08 -3.84
CA CYS A 103 5.36 -6.83 -2.48
C CYS A 103 6.24 -5.58 -2.40
N ASP A 104 7.05 -5.30 -3.42
CA ASP A 104 7.83 -4.06 -3.51
C ASP A 104 6.93 -2.82 -3.58
N SER A 105 5.79 -2.90 -4.25
CA SER A 105 4.84 -1.78 -4.28
C SER A 105 4.24 -1.51 -2.90
N ILE A 106 3.96 -2.56 -2.12
CA ILE A 106 3.48 -2.44 -0.74
C ILE A 106 4.58 -1.81 0.13
N LYS A 107 5.81 -2.26 -0.01
CA LYS A 107 6.96 -1.68 0.70
C LYS A 107 7.11 -0.19 0.42
N ASP A 108 6.95 0.22 -0.84
CA ASP A 108 7.04 1.63 -1.24
C ASP A 108 5.89 2.46 -0.65
N MET A 109 4.68 1.94 -0.64
CA MET A 109 3.52 2.59 -0.01
C MET A 109 3.79 2.86 1.48
N ILE A 110 4.29 1.87 2.21
CA ILE A 110 4.64 2.00 3.62
C ILE A 110 5.73 3.06 3.81
N ARG A 111 6.75 3.06 2.96
CA ARG A 111 7.82 4.05 2.97
C ARG A 111 7.28 5.47 2.78
N ILE A 112 6.37 5.66 1.82
CA ILE A 112 5.77 6.97 1.53
C ILE A 112 5.00 7.48 2.75
N LEU A 113 4.18 6.64 3.38
CA LEU A 113 3.44 7.04 4.58
C LEU A 113 4.36 7.40 5.75
N ASN A 114 5.55 6.80 5.81
CA ASN A 114 6.53 7.06 6.86
C ASN A 114 7.44 8.25 6.60
N THR A 115 7.55 8.72 5.36
CA THR A 115 8.57 9.73 4.99
C THR A 115 8.00 10.99 4.35
N HIS A 116 6.89 10.90 3.63
CA HIS A 116 6.38 12.05 2.90
C HIS A 116 5.70 13.05 3.84
N PRO A 117 5.97 14.36 3.69
CA PRO A 117 5.42 15.40 4.57
C PRO A 117 3.89 15.45 4.61
N ALA A 118 3.21 15.07 3.52
CA ALA A 118 1.75 15.07 3.44
C ALA A 118 1.10 14.12 4.46
N TYR A 119 1.84 13.16 5.02
CA TYR A 119 1.32 12.13 5.92
C TYR A 119 1.78 12.29 7.38
N GLU A 120 2.25 13.49 7.74
CA GLU A 120 2.65 13.78 9.11
C GLU A 120 1.51 13.54 10.11
N LYS A 121 0.29 13.97 9.78
CA LYS A 121 -0.88 13.74 10.63
C LYS A 121 -1.19 12.25 10.80
N PHE A 122 -1.07 11.46 9.74
CA PHE A 122 -1.20 10.01 9.83
C PHE A 122 -0.22 9.44 10.86
N ARG A 123 1.04 9.87 10.82
CA ARG A 123 2.08 9.40 11.75
C ARG A 123 1.78 9.79 13.19
N LEU A 124 1.31 11.00 13.42
CA LEU A 124 0.90 11.47 14.75
C LEU A 124 -0.28 10.67 15.31
N TYR A 125 -1.31 10.44 14.48
CA TYR A 125 -2.47 9.65 14.88
C TYR A 125 -2.08 8.20 15.17
N ARG A 126 -1.18 7.63 14.38
CA ARG A 126 -0.65 6.29 14.62
C ARG A 126 0.07 6.20 15.95
N GLU A 127 0.92 7.16 16.29
CA GLU A 127 1.63 7.21 17.56
C GLU A 127 0.66 7.24 18.74
N ASP A 128 -0.34 8.10 18.71
CA ASP A 128 -1.38 8.16 19.74
C ASP A 128 -2.10 6.85 19.92
N GLN A 129 -2.44 6.18 18.81
CA GLN A 129 -3.17 4.91 18.83
C GLN A 129 -2.32 3.75 19.33
N LEU A 130 -1.03 3.73 19.00
CA LEU A 130 -0.10 2.75 19.54
C LEU A 130 0.04 2.89 21.05
N LEU A 131 0.08 4.11 21.58
CA LEU A 131 0.11 4.37 23.01
C LEU A 131 -1.19 3.95 23.69
N ALA A 132 -2.33 4.16 23.02
CA ALA A 132 -3.65 3.74 23.53
C ALA A 132 -3.89 2.23 23.40
N GLY A 133 -3.10 1.52 22.63
CA GLY A 133 -3.26 0.08 22.40
C GLY A 133 -4.45 -0.30 21.54
N LYS A 134 -5.00 0.64 20.78
CA LYS A 134 -6.21 0.42 19.98
C LYS A 134 -6.17 1.23 18.69
N TRP A 135 -6.52 0.56 17.57
CA TRP A 135 -6.65 1.21 16.27
C TRP A 135 -8.00 1.93 16.13
N ASN A 136 -7.95 3.11 15.52
CA ASN A 136 -9.09 3.82 15.00
C ASN A 136 -8.80 4.15 13.52
N TYR A 137 -9.30 3.31 12.63
CA TYR A 137 -9.01 3.43 11.20
C TYR A 137 -9.55 4.71 10.58
N LYS A 138 -10.74 5.16 11.01
CA LYS A 138 -11.31 6.41 10.54
C LYS A 138 -10.38 7.60 10.82
N LYS A 139 -9.81 7.64 12.01
CA LYS A 139 -8.87 8.70 12.40
C LYS A 139 -7.57 8.60 11.62
N LEU A 140 -7.02 7.41 11.47
CA LEU A 140 -5.80 7.19 10.66
C LEU A 140 -5.99 7.66 9.22
N LEU A 141 -7.10 7.27 8.59
CA LEU A 141 -7.40 7.65 7.22
C LEU A 141 -7.61 9.15 7.06
N SER A 142 -8.07 9.85 8.09
CA SER A 142 -8.18 11.31 8.07
C SER A 142 -6.84 12.02 7.91
N GLY A 143 -5.74 11.34 8.26
CA GLY A 143 -4.37 11.82 8.03
C GLY A 143 -3.79 11.45 6.66
N MET A 144 -4.57 10.81 5.81
CA MET A 144 -4.14 10.29 4.50
C MET A 144 -4.91 10.93 3.33
N THR A 145 -5.49 12.10 3.52
CA THR A 145 -6.33 12.75 2.49
C THR A 145 -5.58 13.07 1.20
N ALA A 146 -4.26 13.23 1.28
CA ALA A 146 -3.43 13.50 0.11
C ALA A 146 -3.26 12.27 -0.82
N TRP A 147 -3.62 11.06 -0.36
CA TRP A 147 -3.48 9.85 -1.16
C TRP A 147 -4.40 9.82 -2.38
N SER A 148 -5.60 10.37 -2.25
CA SER A 148 -6.58 10.41 -3.34
C SER A 148 -7.27 11.78 -3.39
N THR A 149 -7.63 12.21 -4.60
CA THR A 149 -8.43 13.41 -4.81
C THR A 149 -9.93 13.16 -4.62
N ASN A 150 -10.36 11.90 -4.51
CA ASN A 150 -11.75 11.55 -4.28
C ASN A 150 -12.14 11.91 -2.84
N PRO A 151 -13.14 12.81 -2.62
CA PRO A 151 -13.55 13.21 -1.27
C PRO A 151 -14.16 12.06 -0.46
N ASP A 152 -14.64 11.01 -1.12
CA ASP A 152 -15.22 9.83 -0.48
C ASP A 152 -14.21 8.70 -0.22
N TYR A 153 -12.95 8.92 -0.50
CA TYR A 153 -11.91 7.87 -0.43
C TYR A 153 -11.87 7.18 0.93
N GLN A 154 -11.86 7.94 2.01
CA GLN A 154 -11.82 7.40 3.37
C GLN A 154 -13.02 6.51 3.66
N LYS A 155 -14.21 6.95 3.25
CA LYS A 155 -15.45 6.21 3.41
C LYS A 155 -15.41 4.89 2.61
N ILE A 156 -14.89 4.94 1.39
CA ILE A 156 -14.72 3.77 0.53
C ILE A 156 -13.78 2.75 1.19
N ILE A 157 -12.66 3.20 1.71
CA ILE A 157 -11.69 2.31 2.38
C ILE A 157 -12.30 1.69 3.63
N LEU A 158 -12.96 2.47 4.48
CA LEU A 158 -13.64 1.95 5.68
C LEU A 158 -14.71 0.91 5.33
N GLN A 159 -15.52 1.19 4.32
CA GLN A 159 -16.56 0.28 3.86
C GLN A 159 -15.96 -1.02 3.31
N THR A 160 -14.84 -0.91 2.59
CA THR A 160 -14.11 -2.07 2.06
C THR A 160 -13.60 -2.98 3.19
N ILE A 161 -13.09 -2.39 4.28
CA ILE A 161 -12.66 -3.14 5.46
C ILE A 161 -13.83 -3.92 6.06
N VAL A 162 -15.00 -3.28 6.23
CA VAL A 162 -16.20 -3.90 6.80
C VAL A 162 -16.73 -4.99 5.88
N ASP A 163 -16.93 -4.68 4.60
CA ASP A 163 -17.56 -5.60 3.64
C ASP A 163 -16.76 -6.88 3.42
N ASN A 164 -15.44 -6.80 3.53
CA ASN A 164 -14.54 -7.93 3.34
C ASN A 164 -14.06 -8.55 4.65
N LYS A 165 -14.58 -8.09 5.77
CA LYS A 165 -14.23 -8.58 7.12
C LYS A 165 -12.71 -8.64 7.33
N LEU A 166 -12.04 -7.58 6.93
CA LEU A 166 -10.58 -7.48 7.07
C LEU A 166 -10.16 -7.39 8.54
N PRO A 167 -8.99 -7.94 8.89
CA PRO A 167 -8.52 -8.01 10.29
C PRO A 167 -8.28 -6.67 10.98
#